data_2bc074934b970c74049e87cd242cb5a9
#
_entry.id   2bc074934b970c74049e87cd242cb5a9
#
_cell.length_a   1.000
_cell.length_b   1.000
_cell.length_c   1.000
_cell.angle_alpha   90.00
_cell.angle_beta   90.00
_cell.angle_gamma   90.00
#
_symmetry.space_group_name_H-M   'P 1'
#
loop_
_entity.id
_entity.type
_entity.pdbx_description
1 polymer ?
#
loop_
_entity_poly.entity_id
_entity_poly.type
_entity_poly.pdbx_seq_one_letter_code
_entity_poly.pdbx_strand_id
1 'polypeptide(L)'
;MRVMPKAALALLMLTIACLIWTPAVLADVVTMKNGDRISGKVKDMIDGKLTLETAYAGKLVIAWDQVAGLVTDKPIMVKLSDGRQTAGQAVEADKDILALTGTEKARSPLVQVQAINPPDPRKLRVKGQVNLGTDIRTGNTDKQRLDADGRVVFRWDVIHRVRVGGEVHREENKGVSTEENDLAYLEYNRFISERWYAFGNLRYSRDPFKALSYRYAFGAGMGYQVWQTELTNLSLELGPNYVVEDTDIKGERDYVAARWALNFYYWIWPGHMQLYHYHEIFSRVDAPDETFLATRSGLRLPIAGGLAASVEYSWDWDNDPDPGKQEEDTRLLFKLGYHW
;
A
#
# COMPACT_ATOMS: atom_id res chain seq x y z
N MET A 1 -24.45 -46.25 -50.02
CA MET A 1 -24.75 -45.30 -48.92
C MET A 1 -24.65 -46.04 -47.61
N ARG A 2 -23.60 -45.77 -46.81
CA ARG A 2 -23.48 -46.38 -45.48
C ARG A 2 -24.29 -45.49 -44.49
N VAL A 3 -25.30 -46.07 -43.91
CA VAL A 3 -26.11 -45.40 -42.88
C VAL A 3 -25.30 -45.37 -41.58
N MET A 4 -25.11 -44.19 -41.01
CA MET A 4 -24.43 -44.03 -39.71
C MET A 4 -25.18 -44.80 -38.62
N PRO A 5 -24.49 -45.50 -37.72
CA PRO A 5 -25.13 -46.23 -36.62
C PRO A 5 -25.77 -45.21 -35.66
N LYS A 6 -27.00 -45.57 -35.19
CA LYS A 6 -27.83 -44.74 -34.30
C LYS A 6 -27.08 -44.22 -33.05
N ALA A 7 -26.07 -44.97 -32.57
CA ALA A 7 -25.21 -44.58 -31.46
C ALA A 7 -24.30 -43.38 -31.78
N ALA A 8 -23.80 -43.26 -33.04
CA ALA A 8 -22.98 -42.16 -33.46
C ALA A 8 -23.78 -40.84 -33.60
N LEU A 9 -25.07 -40.95 -34.01
CA LEU A 9 -25.98 -39.81 -34.08
C LEU A 9 -26.38 -39.31 -32.71
N ALA A 10 -26.58 -40.20 -31.72
CA ALA A 10 -26.88 -39.85 -30.33
C ALA A 10 -25.66 -39.18 -29.65
N LEU A 11 -24.45 -39.63 -29.92
CA LEU A 11 -23.21 -39.02 -29.41
C LEU A 11 -22.97 -37.63 -29.99
N LEU A 12 -23.27 -37.44 -31.29
CA LEU A 12 -23.15 -36.12 -31.95
C LEU A 12 -24.21 -35.14 -31.43
N MET A 13 -25.41 -35.58 -31.14
CA MET A 13 -26.46 -34.76 -30.52
C MET A 13 -26.13 -34.39 -29.08
N LEU A 14 -25.48 -35.28 -28.30
CA LEU A 14 -25.06 -35.02 -26.94
C LEU A 14 -23.89 -34.01 -26.88
N THR A 15 -22.97 -34.07 -27.84
CA THR A 15 -21.84 -33.08 -27.93
C THR A 15 -22.33 -31.71 -28.37
N ILE A 16 -23.34 -31.63 -29.25
CA ILE A 16 -23.94 -30.35 -29.66
C ILE A 16 -24.76 -29.75 -28.50
N ALA A 17 -25.42 -30.53 -27.66
CA ALA A 17 -26.16 -30.05 -26.50
C ALA A 17 -25.24 -29.51 -25.39
N CYS A 18 -24.03 -30.05 -25.23
CA CYS A 18 -23.02 -29.51 -24.29
C CYS A 18 -22.37 -28.21 -24.77
N LEU A 19 -22.40 -27.91 -26.06
CA LEU A 19 -21.78 -26.68 -26.63
C LEU A 19 -22.69 -25.45 -26.54
N ILE A 20 -23.96 -25.57 -26.17
CA ILE A 20 -24.91 -24.45 -26.14
C ILE A 20 -25.09 -23.85 -24.73
N TRP A 21 -24.53 -24.47 -23.69
CA TRP A 21 -24.59 -23.92 -22.34
C TRP A 21 -23.38 -23.04 -22.04
N THR A 22 -23.27 -21.94 -22.76
CA THR A 22 -22.45 -20.83 -22.27
C THR A 22 -23.21 -20.20 -21.11
N PRO A 23 -22.66 -20.21 -19.87
CA PRO A 23 -23.25 -19.40 -18.81
C PRO A 23 -23.24 -17.98 -19.30
N ALA A 24 -24.38 -17.31 -19.36
CA ALA A 24 -24.44 -15.88 -19.58
C ALA A 24 -23.65 -15.25 -18.44
N VAL A 25 -22.49 -14.71 -18.73
CA VAL A 25 -21.76 -13.87 -17.79
C VAL A 25 -22.59 -12.61 -17.62
N LEU A 26 -23.48 -12.63 -16.62
CA LEU A 26 -24.24 -11.46 -16.24
C LEU A 26 -23.23 -10.44 -15.71
N ALA A 27 -23.06 -9.35 -16.39
CA ALA A 27 -22.24 -8.23 -15.98
C ALA A 27 -23.14 -7.16 -15.37
N ASP A 28 -22.63 -6.46 -14.35
CA ASP A 28 -23.31 -5.28 -13.86
C ASP A 28 -23.40 -4.23 -14.98
N VAL A 29 -24.46 -3.45 -15.00
CA VAL A 29 -24.71 -2.43 -16.02
C VAL A 29 -24.96 -1.09 -15.35
N VAL A 30 -24.16 -0.10 -15.72
CA VAL A 30 -24.32 1.29 -15.32
C VAL A 30 -24.94 2.04 -16.53
N THR A 31 -26.09 2.70 -16.30
CA THR A 31 -26.71 3.57 -17.29
C THR A 31 -26.38 5.02 -16.95
N MET A 32 -25.83 5.74 -17.91
CA MET A 32 -25.45 7.13 -17.76
C MET A 32 -26.60 8.09 -18.09
N LYS A 33 -26.56 9.32 -17.59
CA LYS A 33 -27.58 10.34 -17.89
C LYS A 33 -27.69 10.72 -19.36
N ASN A 34 -26.59 10.57 -20.11
CA ASN A 34 -26.56 10.77 -21.58
C ASN A 34 -27.10 9.57 -22.37
N GLY A 35 -27.52 8.47 -21.69
CA GLY A 35 -28.05 7.26 -22.29
C GLY A 35 -27.02 6.17 -22.57
N ASP A 36 -25.73 6.40 -22.38
CA ASP A 36 -24.69 5.38 -22.54
C ASP A 36 -24.87 4.27 -21.50
N ARG A 37 -24.54 3.04 -21.90
CA ARG A 37 -24.54 1.86 -21.01
C ARG A 37 -23.15 1.24 -20.95
N ILE A 38 -22.63 1.10 -19.76
CA ILE A 38 -21.29 0.55 -19.53
C ILE A 38 -21.45 -0.75 -18.73
N SER A 39 -20.94 -1.84 -19.30
CA SER A 39 -20.98 -3.16 -18.65
C SER A 39 -19.65 -3.46 -17.99
N GLY A 40 -19.70 -3.98 -16.77
CA GLY A 40 -18.51 -4.32 -15.99
C GLY A 40 -18.90 -4.87 -14.63
N LYS A 41 -17.95 -4.92 -13.70
CA LYS A 41 -18.16 -5.30 -12.32
C LYS A 41 -18.12 -4.07 -11.43
N VAL A 42 -19.20 -3.76 -10.76
CA VAL A 42 -19.23 -2.69 -9.75
C VAL A 42 -18.36 -3.10 -8.57
N LYS A 43 -17.36 -2.31 -8.26
CA LYS A 43 -16.49 -2.51 -7.10
C LYS A 43 -17.03 -1.77 -5.89
N ASP A 44 -17.06 -0.48 -5.98
CA ASP A 44 -17.51 0.43 -4.93
C ASP A 44 -17.99 1.77 -5.51
N MET A 45 -18.71 2.53 -4.70
CA MET A 45 -18.94 3.97 -4.89
C MET A 45 -18.62 4.66 -3.59
N ILE A 46 -17.66 5.57 -3.60
CA ILE A 46 -17.16 6.31 -2.44
C ILE A 46 -16.92 7.75 -2.87
N ASP A 47 -17.26 8.71 -2.04
CA ASP A 47 -17.05 10.14 -2.29
C ASP A 47 -17.56 10.60 -3.66
N GLY A 48 -18.75 10.09 -4.05
CA GLY A 48 -19.38 10.43 -5.34
C GLY A 48 -18.69 9.86 -6.58
N LYS A 49 -17.83 8.86 -6.44
CA LYS A 49 -17.13 8.20 -7.53
C LYS A 49 -17.43 6.70 -7.53
N LEU A 50 -18.06 6.22 -8.61
CA LEU A 50 -18.33 4.81 -8.85
C LEU A 50 -17.14 4.18 -9.55
N THR A 51 -16.61 3.11 -8.97
CA THR A 51 -15.55 2.29 -9.58
C THR A 51 -16.17 1.08 -10.28
N LEU A 52 -15.96 0.97 -11.58
CA LEU A 52 -16.39 -0.13 -12.43
C LEU A 52 -15.18 -0.82 -13.04
N GLU A 53 -15.04 -2.12 -12.90
CA GLU A 53 -14.00 -2.91 -13.57
C GLU A 53 -14.56 -3.54 -14.84
N THR A 54 -14.01 -3.18 -15.99
CA THR A 54 -14.42 -3.67 -17.31
C THR A 54 -13.36 -4.60 -17.89
N ALA A 55 -13.79 -5.54 -18.73
CA ALA A 55 -12.87 -6.48 -19.38
C ALA A 55 -12.00 -5.83 -20.46
N TYR A 56 -12.45 -4.70 -21.02
CA TYR A 56 -11.82 -4.05 -22.19
C TYR A 56 -11.06 -2.76 -21.82
N ALA A 57 -11.42 -2.08 -20.72
CA ALA A 57 -10.79 -0.81 -20.30
C ALA A 57 -10.22 -0.85 -18.89
N GLY A 58 -10.24 -2.01 -18.20
CA GLY A 58 -9.81 -2.15 -16.82
C GLY A 58 -10.68 -1.34 -15.86
N LYS A 59 -10.08 -0.64 -14.93
CA LYS A 59 -10.76 0.16 -13.90
C LYS A 59 -11.21 1.50 -14.48
N LEU A 60 -12.53 1.73 -14.52
CA LEU A 60 -13.16 3.00 -14.84
C LEU A 60 -13.65 3.67 -13.57
N VAL A 61 -13.47 4.98 -13.48
CA VAL A 61 -14.01 5.82 -12.39
C VAL A 61 -15.05 6.77 -12.99
N ILE A 62 -16.28 6.62 -12.55
CA ILE A 62 -17.45 7.34 -13.07
C ILE A 62 -17.97 8.27 -11.99
N ALA A 63 -18.19 9.55 -12.30
CA ALA A 63 -18.83 10.48 -11.40
C ALA A 63 -20.28 10.03 -11.12
N TRP A 64 -20.65 9.86 -9.85
CA TRP A 64 -21.96 9.31 -9.46
C TRP A 64 -23.13 10.17 -9.91
N ASP A 65 -22.92 11.47 -9.95
CA ASP A 65 -23.91 12.44 -10.44
C ASP A 65 -24.24 12.29 -11.93
N GLN A 66 -23.41 11.57 -12.70
CA GLN A 66 -23.64 11.24 -14.11
C GLN A 66 -24.38 9.91 -14.30
N VAL A 67 -24.60 9.15 -13.23
CA VAL A 67 -25.33 7.87 -13.28
C VAL A 67 -26.83 8.10 -13.24
N ALA A 68 -27.55 7.46 -14.14
CA ALA A 68 -29.03 7.46 -14.21
C ALA A 68 -29.67 6.15 -13.75
N GLY A 69 -28.90 5.04 -13.75
CA GLY A 69 -29.38 3.74 -13.32
C GLY A 69 -28.27 2.74 -13.08
N LEU A 70 -28.55 1.74 -12.26
CA LEU A 70 -27.63 0.67 -11.92
C LEU A 70 -28.39 -0.66 -11.86
N VAL A 71 -27.84 -1.68 -12.53
CA VAL A 71 -28.29 -3.07 -12.44
C VAL A 71 -27.09 -3.92 -12.07
N THR A 72 -27.21 -4.82 -11.10
CA THR A 72 -26.10 -5.67 -10.67
C THR A 72 -26.47 -7.16 -10.72
N ASP A 73 -25.48 -7.96 -11.08
CA ASP A 73 -25.60 -9.44 -11.08
C ASP A 73 -25.64 -10.03 -9.67
N LYS A 74 -24.90 -9.39 -8.75
CA LYS A 74 -24.78 -9.83 -7.36
C LYS A 74 -25.34 -8.78 -6.41
N PRO A 75 -25.76 -9.20 -5.20
CA PRO A 75 -26.12 -8.25 -4.16
C PRO A 75 -24.99 -7.28 -3.86
N ILE A 76 -25.34 -6.00 -3.71
CA ILE A 76 -24.46 -4.92 -3.28
C ILE A 76 -24.93 -4.38 -1.94
N MET A 77 -24.01 -3.87 -1.15
CA MET A 77 -24.30 -3.10 0.07
C MET A 77 -24.45 -1.63 -0.31
N VAL A 78 -25.57 -1.03 0.06
CA VAL A 78 -25.84 0.40 -0.17
C VAL A 78 -25.98 1.10 1.15
N LYS A 79 -25.22 2.19 1.32
CA LYS A 79 -25.35 3.12 2.43
C LYS A 79 -26.02 4.40 1.94
N LEU A 80 -27.08 4.80 2.61
CA LEU A 80 -27.83 6.02 2.30
C LEU A 80 -27.33 7.20 3.15
N SER A 81 -27.67 8.42 2.72
CA SER A 81 -27.28 9.67 3.39
C SER A 81 -27.88 9.83 4.80
N ASP A 82 -28.96 9.12 5.12
CA ASP A 82 -29.55 9.06 6.47
C ASP A 82 -28.89 8.03 7.39
N GLY A 83 -27.80 7.36 6.90
CA GLY A 83 -27.03 6.36 7.64
C GLY A 83 -27.57 4.94 7.54
N ARG A 84 -28.75 4.71 6.97
CA ARG A 84 -29.27 3.34 6.74
C ARG A 84 -28.39 2.59 5.78
N GLN A 85 -28.21 1.30 6.06
CA GLN A 85 -27.50 0.36 5.18
C GLN A 85 -28.47 -0.76 4.78
N THR A 86 -28.49 -1.09 3.50
CA THR A 86 -29.30 -2.17 2.98
C THR A 86 -28.48 -2.97 1.95
N ALA A 87 -28.73 -4.28 1.90
CA ALA A 87 -28.10 -5.16 0.92
C ALA A 87 -29.15 -5.72 -0.02
N GLY A 88 -28.82 -5.77 -1.30
CA GLY A 88 -29.70 -6.34 -2.31
C GLY A 88 -29.09 -6.25 -3.69
N GLN A 89 -29.69 -6.99 -4.62
CA GLN A 89 -29.32 -6.90 -6.03
C GLN A 89 -30.00 -5.70 -6.65
N ALA A 90 -29.24 -4.82 -7.28
CA ALA A 90 -29.81 -3.69 -8.01
C ALA A 90 -30.49 -4.19 -9.29
N VAL A 91 -31.77 -3.78 -9.48
CA VAL A 91 -32.59 -4.14 -10.62
C VAL A 91 -33.02 -2.91 -11.39
N GLU A 92 -33.46 -3.10 -12.62
CA GLU A 92 -33.95 -2.03 -13.46
C GLU A 92 -35.08 -1.26 -12.76
N ALA A 93 -34.98 0.05 -12.74
CA ALA A 93 -35.93 0.94 -12.10
C ALA A 93 -36.11 2.21 -12.95
N ASP A 94 -37.01 3.08 -12.50
CA ASP A 94 -37.18 4.40 -13.10
C ASP A 94 -35.86 5.19 -13.07
N LYS A 95 -35.74 6.16 -13.97
CA LYS A 95 -34.58 7.06 -14.02
C LYS A 95 -34.31 7.71 -12.66
N ASP A 96 -33.05 7.77 -12.29
CA ASP A 96 -32.56 8.35 -11.04
C ASP A 96 -33.05 7.63 -9.75
N ILE A 97 -33.56 6.40 -9.89
CA ILE A 97 -33.98 5.53 -8.78
C ILE A 97 -33.09 4.28 -8.74
N LEU A 98 -32.60 3.95 -7.55
CA LEU A 98 -31.97 2.66 -7.26
C LEU A 98 -33.04 1.78 -6.62
N ALA A 99 -33.34 0.64 -7.27
CA ALA A 99 -34.22 -0.40 -6.71
C ALA A 99 -33.39 -1.62 -6.35
N LEU A 100 -33.54 -2.11 -5.12
CA LEU A 100 -32.85 -3.30 -4.63
C LEU A 100 -33.85 -4.43 -4.39
N THR A 101 -33.48 -5.63 -4.79
CA THR A 101 -34.20 -6.88 -4.46
C THR A 101 -33.38 -7.65 -3.44
N GLY A 102 -34.00 -8.33 -2.50
CA GLY A 102 -33.36 -9.10 -1.45
C GLY A 102 -34.27 -9.28 -0.25
N THR A 103 -33.71 -9.36 0.95
CA THR A 103 -34.45 -9.55 2.21
C THR A 103 -35.40 -8.39 2.47
N GLU A 104 -35.06 -7.18 2.03
CA GLU A 104 -35.87 -5.99 2.04
C GLU A 104 -35.89 -5.34 0.66
N LYS A 105 -37.10 -5.11 0.11
CA LYS A 105 -37.23 -4.35 -1.14
C LYS A 105 -37.07 -2.87 -0.80
N ALA A 106 -35.97 -2.26 -1.25
CA ALA A 106 -35.72 -0.85 -1.05
C ALA A 106 -35.72 -0.10 -2.39
N ARG A 107 -36.38 1.06 -2.42
CA ARG A 107 -36.29 2.02 -3.52
C ARG A 107 -35.78 3.35 -2.94
N SER A 108 -34.75 3.90 -3.52
CA SER A 108 -34.18 5.16 -3.06
C SER A 108 -33.70 5.99 -4.26
N PRO A 109 -33.86 7.30 -4.24
CA PRO A 109 -33.25 8.17 -5.24
C PRO A 109 -31.72 7.98 -5.24
N LEU A 110 -31.10 7.97 -6.42
CA LEU A 110 -29.64 7.84 -6.55
C LEU A 110 -28.89 8.94 -5.79
N VAL A 111 -29.47 10.13 -5.67
CA VAL A 111 -28.90 11.27 -4.92
C VAL A 111 -28.77 10.98 -3.42
N GLN A 112 -29.57 10.06 -2.88
CA GLN A 112 -29.49 9.66 -1.46
C GLN A 112 -28.49 8.54 -1.20
N VAL A 113 -27.91 7.96 -2.25
CA VAL A 113 -26.89 6.91 -2.12
C VAL A 113 -25.57 7.58 -1.76
N GLN A 114 -25.09 7.34 -0.55
CA GLN A 114 -23.83 7.85 -0.04
C GLN A 114 -22.65 6.95 -0.43
N ALA A 115 -22.85 5.62 -0.39
CA ALA A 115 -21.83 4.65 -0.79
C ALA A 115 -22.45 3.34 -1.29
N ILE A 116 -21.75 2.67 -2.20
CA ILE A 116 -22.02 1.29 -2.63
C ILE A 116 -20.80 0.45 -2.29
N ASN A 117 -21.05 -0.74 -1.72
CA ASN A 117 -20.01 -1.65 -1.25
C ASN A 117 -18.92 -0.90 -0.42
N PRO A 118 -19.32 -0.06 0.57
CA PRO A 118 -18.33 0.60 1.38
C PRO A 118 -17.38 -0.44 1.97
N PRO A 119 -16.09 -0.17 2.01
CA PRO A 119 -15.15 -1.12 2.59
C PRO A 119 -15.58 -1.41 4.02
N ASP A 120 -15.72 -2.69 4.36
CA ASP A 120 -15.98 -3.08 5.74
C ASP A 120 -14.83 -2.58 6.61
N PRO A 121 -15.08 -1.67 7.56
CA PRO A 121 -14.05 -1.11 8.40
C PRO A 121 -13.34 -2.19 9.24
N ARG A 122 -14.04 -3.29 9.56
CA ARG A 122 -13.52 -4.41 10.35
C ARG A 122 -12.62 -5.34 9.55
N LYS A 123 -12.72 -5.32 8.20
CA LYS A 123 -11.93 -6.20 7.36
C LYS A 123 -10.46 -5.83 7.42
N LEU A 124 -9.61 -6.83 7.74
CA LEU A 124 -8.17 -6.68 7.66
C LEU A 124 -7.75 -6.34 6.22
N ARG A 125 -7.05 -5.23 6.06
CA ARG A 125 -6.41 -4.83 4.80
C ARG A 125 -4.91 -4.96 4.96
N VAL A 126 -4.30 -5.66 4.03
CA VAL A 126 -2.86 -5.87 4.01
C VAL A 126 -2.31 -5.28 2.72
N LYS A 127 -1.33 -4.39 2.84
CA LYS A 127 -0.56 -3.86 1.73
C LYS A 127 0.91 -4.10 2.01
N GLY A 128 1.66 -4.49 1.02
CA GLY A 128 3.07 -4.73 1.20
C GLY A 128 3.90 -4.37 -0.01
N GLN A 129 5.19 -4.30 0.22
CA GLN A 129 6.20 -4.14 -0.82
C GLN A 129 7.47 -4.89 -0.43
N VAL A 130 8.16 -5.42 -1.43
CA VAL A 130 9.52 -5.94 -1.32
C VAL A 130 10.30 -5.38 -2.50
N ASN A 131 11.49 -4.85 -2.25
CA ASN A 131 12.36 -4.29 -3.26
C ASN A 131 13.74 -4.96 -3.18
N LEU A 132 14.35 -5.17 -4.33
CA LEU A 132 15.69 -5.71 -4.48
C LEU A 132 16.49 -4.81 -5.42
N GLY A 133 17.71 -4.49 -5.03
CA GLY A 133 18.72 -3.84 -5.85
C GLY A 133 20.01 -4.65 -5.85
N THR A 134 20.72 -4.66 -6.94
CA THR A 134 22.02 -5.34 -7.03
C THR A 134 22.95 -4.59 -7.98
N ASP A 135 24.25 -4.62 -7.69
CA ASP A 135 25.31 -4.18 -8.57
C ASP A 135 26.42 -5.25 -8.55
N ILE A 136 26.71 -5.84 -9.70
CA ILE A 136 27.75 -6.86 -9.85
C ILE A 136 28.74 -6.37 -10.90
N ARG A 137 30.00 -6.22 -10.49
CA ARG A 137 31.11 -5.80 -11.35
C ARG A 137 32.21 -6.84 -11.25
N THR A 138 32.76 -7.22 -12.39
CA THR A 138 33.87 -8.18 -12.50
C THR A 138 34.97 -7.63 -13.41
N GLY A 139 36.19 -8.08 -13.23
CA GLY A 139 37.35 -7.66 -14.01
C GLY A 139 38.28 -6.75 -13.21
N ASN A 140 38.61 -5.55 -13.71
CA ASN A 140 39.50 -4.62 -12.98
C ASN A 140 38.90 -4.15 -11.63
N THR A 141 37.58 -4.17 -11.52
CA THR A 141 36.83 -3.98 -10.29
C THR A 141 36.01 -5.25 -10.04
N ASP A 142 36.20 -5.87 -8.88
CA ASP A 142 35.37 -7.01 -8.43
C ASP A 142 34.55 -6.54 -7.24
N LYS A 143 33.30 -6.15 -7.52
CA LYS A 143 32.37 -5.59 -6.53
C LYS A 143 31.02 -6.29 -6.68
N GLN A 144 30.48 -6.73 -5.54
CA GLN A 144 29.13 -7.28 -5.45
C GLN A 144 28.37 -6.50 -4.40
N ARG A 145 27.17 -6.06 -4.75
CA ARG A 145 26.26 -5.34 -3.85
C ARG A 145 24.86 -5.93 -3.91
N LEU A 146 24.27 -6.08 -2.75
CA LEU A 146 22.88 -6.48 -2.55
C LEU A 146 22.19 -5.49 -1.62
N ASP A 147 21.12 -4.91 -2.10
CA ASP A 147 20.18 -4.08 -1.32
C ASP A 147 18.82 -4.75 -1.32
N ALA A 148 18.25 -5.00 -0.16
CA ALA A 148 16.90 -5.55 -0.04
C ALA A 148 16.12 -4.80 1.03
N ASP A 149 14.89 -4.40 0.73
CA ASP A 149 13.99 -3.84 1.70
C ASP A 149 12.57 -4.38 1.54
N GLY A 150 11.85 -4.41 2.64
CA GLY A 150 10.46 -4.82 2.64
C GLY A 150 9.64 -4.11 3.71
N ARG A 151 8.35 -3.92 3.41
CA ARG A 151 7.39 -3.34 4.35
C ARG A 151 6.02 -3.94 4.15
N VAL A 152 5.35 -4.28 5.25
CA VAL A 152 3.95 -4.70 5.27
C VAL A 152 3.15 -3.79 6.19
N VAL A 153 1.98 -3.37 5.75
CA VAL A 153 1.04 -2.53 6.49
C VAL A 153 -0.26 -3.28 6.67
N PHE A 154 -0.64 -3.50 7.90
CA PHE A 154 -1.92 -4.07 8.30
C PHE A 154 -2.84 -2.96 8.81
N ARG A 155 -4.09 -2.95 8.37
CA ARG A 155 -5.12 -2.01 8.87
C ARG A 155 -6.42 -2.76 9.14
N TRP A 156 -7.05 -2.49 10.29
CA TRP A 156 -8.38 -3.00 10.66
C TRP A 156 -9.13 -2.01 11.53
N ASP A 157 -10.44 -2.11 11.52
CA ASP A 157 -11.36 -1.23 12.27
C ASP A 157 -11.16 0.28 12.02
N VAL A 158 -10.55 0.66 10.89
CA VAL A 158 -10.20 2.06 10.53
C VAL A 158 -9.21 2.71 11.51
N ILE A 159 -9.26 2.32 12.79
CA ILE A 159 -8.49 2.94 13.88
C ILE A 159 -7.14 2.26 14.15
N HIS A 160 -6.90 1.06 13.62
CA HIS A 160 -5.66 0.33 13.86
C HIS A 160 -4.81 0.24 12.60
N ARG A 161 -3.53 0.53 12.76
CA ARG A 161 -2.51 0.35 11.71
C ARG A 161 -1.24 -0.24 12.34
N VAL A 162 -0.74 -1.35 11.80
CA VAL A 162 0.58 -1.90 12.11
C VAL A 162 1.45 -1.78 10.87
N ARG A 163 2.68 -1.33 11.05
CA ARG A 163 3.74 -1.29 10.04
C ARG A 163 4.89 -2.17 10.51
N VAL A 164 5.30 -3.12 9.68
CA VAL A 164 6.47 -3.98 9.91
C VAL A 164 7.35 -3.88 8.69
N GLY A 165 8.64 -3.74 8.88
CA GLY A 165 9.56 -3.73 7.76
C GLY A 165 11.01 -3.87 8.17
N GLY A 166 11.88 -3.89 7.17
CA GLY A 166 13.31 -3.98 7.36
C GLY A 166 14.07 -3.72 6.07
N GLU A 167 15.36 -3.48 6.23
CA GLU A 167 16.32 -3.21 5.18
C GLU A 167 17.59 -4.02 5.45
N VAL A 168 18.22 -4.52 4.39
CA VAL A 168 19.50 -5.23 4.45
C VAL A 168 20.37 -4.70 3.31
N HIS A 169 21.57 -4.24 3.65
CA HIS A 169 22.57 -3.79 2.69
C HIS A 169 23.84 -4.59 2.90
N ARG A 170 24.38 -5.13 1.82
CA ARG A 170 25.62 -5.91 1.81
C ARG A 170 26.45 -5.49 0.62
N GLU A 171 27.74 -5.23 0.85
CA GLU A 171 28.69 -4.96 -0.22
C GLU A 171 30.01 -5.70 0.04
N GLU A 172 30.52 -6.33 -0.99
CA GLU A 172 31.83 -6.94 -1.01
C GLU A 172 32.68 -6.34 -2.14
N ASN A 173 33.93 -6.11 -1.87
CA ASN A 173 34.94 -5.69 -2.86
C ASN A 173 36.12 -6.65 -2.80
N LYS A 174 36.36 -7.36 -3.91
CA LYS A 174 37.40 -8.40 -4.02
C LYS A 174 37.33 -9.45 -2.91
N GLY A 175 36.09 -9.89 -2.58
CA GLY A 175 35.83 -10.90 -1.55
C GLY A 175 35.97 -10.40 -0.11
N VAL A 176 36.15 -9.09 0.10
CA VAL A 176 36.17 -8.47 1.41
C VAL A 176 34.89 -7.67 1.61
N SER A 177 34.17 -7.91 2.71
CA SER A 177 32.98 -7.10 3.06
C SER A 177 33.37 -5.65 3.30
N THR A 178 32.66 -4.73 2.66
CA THR A 178 32.87 -3.27 2.74
C THR A 178 31.65 -2.51 3.24
N GLU A 179 30.45 -3.13 3.23
CA GLU A 179 29.24 -2.60 3.82
C GLU A 179 28.39 -3.74 4.39
N GLU A 180 27.88 -3.56 5.61
CA GLU A 180 26.93 -4.45 6.25
C GLU A 180 26.01 -3.63 7.13
N ASN A 181 24.75 -3.49 6.70
CA ASN A 181 23.76 -2.70 7.42
C ASN A 181 22.44 -3.46 7.49
N ASP A 182 21.88 -3.57 8.69
CA ASP A 182 20.62 -4.22 8.98
C ASP A 182 19.69 -3.26 9.71
N LEU A 183 18.44 -3.19 9.27
CA LEU A 183 17.37 -2.45 9.92
C LEU A 183 16.13 -3.31 10.01
N ALA A 184 15.48 -3.35 11.17
CA ALA A 184 14.14 -3.89 11.34
C ALA A 184 13.30 -2.92 12.19
N TYR A 185 12.00 -2.83 11.89
CA TYR A 185 11.11 -1.98 12.66
C TYR A 185 9.69 -2.56 12.74
N LEU A 186 9.05 -2.25 13.85
CA LEU A 186 7.63 -2.48 14.12
C LEU A 186 7.03 -1.18 14.64
N GLU A 187 5.88 -0.80 14.11
CA GLU A 187 5.13 0.35 14.60
C GLU A 187 3.64 0.03 14.65
N TYR A 188 3.01 0.39 15.75
CA TYR A 188 1.57 0.31 15.94
C TYR A 188 0.99 1.71 16.12
N ASN A 189 -0.05 2.02 15.36
CA ASN A 189 -0.79 3.28 15.45
C ASN A 189 -2.25 3.01 15.81
N ARG A 190 -2.75 3.75 16.79
CA ARG A 190 -4.16 3.79 17.16
C ARG A 190 -4.72 5.17 16.85
N PHE A 191 -5.59 5.27 15.88
CA PHE A 191 -6.28 6.52 15.53
C PHE A 191 -7.30 6.88 16.60
N ILE A 192 -7.19 8.11 17.13
CA ILE A 192 -8.07 8.72 18.12
C ILE A 192 -9.14 9.55 17.40
N SER A 193 -8.79 10.10 16.25
CA SER A 193 -9.67 10.80 15.32
C SER A 193 -9.26 10.48 13.88
N GLU A 194 -9.89 11.08 12.88
CA GLU A 194 -9.52 10.91 11.47
C GLU A 194 -8.05 11.30 11.18
N ARG A 195 -7.47 12.20 11.97
CA ARG A 195 -6.13 12.75 11.76
C ARG A 195 -5.14 12.44 12.88
N TRP A 196 -5.60 12.46 14.14
CA TRP A 196 -4.72 12.23 15.29
C TRP A 196 -4.63 10.75 15.64
N TYR A 197 -3.44 10.26 15.91
CA TYR A 197 -3.19 8.92 16.41
C TYR A 197 -2.08 8.88 17.45
N ALA A 198 -2.20 7.98 18.41
CA ALA A 198 -1.11 7.56 19.25
C ALA A 198 -0.31 6.47 18.54
N PHE A 199 1.01 6.48 18.68
CA PHE A 199 1.87 5.41 18.17
C PHE A 199 2.74 4.80 19.25
N GLY A 200 3.15 3.54 19.01
CA GLY A 200 4.27 2.87 19.68
C GLY A 200 5.19 2.29 18.62
N ASN A 201 6.49 2.40 18.79
CA ASN A 201 7.48 1.92 17.84
C ASN A 201 8.59 1.11 18.51
N LEU A 202 9.14 0.17 17.73
CA LEU A 202 10.37 -0.57 18.02
C LEU A 202 11.22 -0.53 16.75
N ARG A 203 12.49 -0.21 16.90
CA ARG A 203 13.49 -0.20 15.83
C ARG A 203 14.74 -0.92 16.30
N TYR A 204 15.29 -1.75 15.44
CA TYR A 204 16.60 -2.37 15.56
C TYR A 204 17.47 -1.95 14.39
N SER A 205 18.71 -1.61 14.64
CA SER A 205 19.70 -1.37 13.60
C SER A 205 21.07 -1.91 14.00
N ARG A 206 21.85 -2.33 13.01
CA ARG A 206 23.20 -2.82 13.13
C ARG A 206 24.02 -2.33 11.94
N ASP A 207 25.22 -1.81 12.17
CA ASP A 207 26.14 -1.35 11.14
C ASP A 207 27.60 -1.43 11.65
N PRO A 208 28.25 -2.60 11.52
CA PRO A 208 29.63 -2.79 11.99
C PRO A 208 30.63 -1.83 11.32
N PHE A 209 30.34 -1.35 10.09
CA PHE A 209 31.20 -0.40 9.40
C PHE A 209 31.14 1.01 9.98
N LYS A 210 30.05 1.33 10.71
CA LYS A 210 29.91 2.51 11.57
C LYS A 210 30.31 2.25 13.02
N ALA A 211 30.93 1.09 13.30
CA ALA A 211 31.24 0.63 14.65
C ALA A 211 29.98 0.41 15.54
N LEU A 212 28.80 0.27 14.95
CA LEU A 212 27.53 0.04 15.63
C LEU A 212 27.24 -1.46 15.68
N SER A 213 27.50 -2.11 16.82
CA SER A 213 27.20 -3.51 17.05
C SER A 213 25.70 -3.75 17.08
N TYR A 214 24.94 -2.89 17.76
CA TYR A 214 23.49 -2.82 17.71
C TYR A 214 22.97 -1.49 18.24
N ARG A 215 21.75 -1.12 17.80
CA ARG A 215 20.95 -0.04 18.38
C ARG A 215 19.48 -0.48 18.42
N TYR A 216 18.89 -0.49 19.61
CA TYR A 216 17.47 -0.63 19.83
C TYR A 216 16.88 0.73 20.20
N ALA A 217 15.78 1.11 19.56
CA ALA A 217 15.01 2.29 19.94
C ALA A 217 13.54 1.88 20.08
N PHE A 218 12.96 2.15 21.24
CA PHE A 218 11.54 1.91 21.47
C PHE A 218 10.91 3.10 22.16
N GLY A 219 9.69 3.42 21.75
CA GLY A 219 9.03 4.61 22.26
C GLY A 219 7.58 4.69 21.89
N ALA A 220 6.99 5.80 22.28
CA ALA A 220 5.60 6.11 21.98
C ALA A 220 5.45 7.62 21.79
N GLY A 221 4.34 8.01 21.16
CA GLY A 221 4.09 9.42 20.92
C GLY A 221 2.78 9.69 20.21
N MET A 222 2.69 10.88 19.66
CA MET A 222 1.53 11.33 18.90
C MET A 222 1.91 11.53 17.44
N GLY A 223 0.99 11.13 16.56
CA GLY A 223 1.10 11.35 15.13
C GLY A 223 -0.08 12.13 14.58
N TYR A 224 0.16 12.86 13.51
CA TYR A 224 -0.83 13.63 12.80
C TYR A 224 -0.84 13.26 11.32
N GLN A 225 -1.97 12.80 10.82
CA GLN A 225 -2.21 12.47 9.42
C GLN A 225 -2.72 13.71 8.70
N VAL A 226 -1.82 14.39 7.96
CA VAL A 226 -2.16 15.62 7.23
C VAL A 226 -3.03 15.28 6.03
N TRP A 227 -2.58 14.32 5.22
CA TRP A 227 -3.28 13.80 4.05
C TRP A 227 -3.26 12.27 4.04
N GLN A 228 -4.39 11.68 3.66
CA GLN A 228 -4.51 10.23 3.46
C GLN A 228 -5.52 9.97 2.36
N THR A 229 -5.08 10.05 1.12
CA THR A 229 -5.87 9.74 -0.07
C THR A 229 -5.21 8.62 -0.89
N GLU A 230 -5.81 8.21 -1.98
CA GLU A 230 -5.17 7.29 -2.91
C GLU A 230 -3.95 7.93 -3.60
N LEU A 231 -3.95 9.25 -3.80
CA LEU A 231 -2.93 9.98 -4.54
C LEU A 231 -1.83 10.59 -3.67
N THR A 232 -2.12 10.84 -2.40
CA THR A 232 -1.16 11.49 -1.50
C THR A 232 -1.29 10.99 -0.08
N ASN A 233 -0.16 10.95 0.60
CA ASN A 233 -0.07 10.70 2.03
C ASN A 233 0.95 11.66 2.64
N LEU A 234 0.64 12.21 3.79
CA LEU A 234 1.59 12.89 4.64
C LEU A 234 1.22 12.62 6.08
N SER A 235 2.13 12.04 6.84
CA SER A 235 2.01 11.86 8.28
C SER A 235 3.27 12.33 8.99
N LEU A 236 3.07 12.92 10.16
CA LEU A 236 4.08 13.46 11.04
C LEU A 236 3.98 12.74 12.38
N GLU A 237 5.10 12.44 13.01
CA GLU A 237 5.18 11.74 14.29
C GLU A 237 6.19 12.44 15.19
N LEU A 238 5.86 12.55 16.48
CA LEU A 238 6.74 13.10 17.52
C LEU A 238 6.53 12.35 18.82
N GLY A 239 7.62 11.97 19.48
CA GLY A 239 7.56 11.34 20.79
C GLY A 239 8.91 10.98 21.37
N PRO A 240 8.99 10.70 22.67
CA PRO A 240 10.18 10.16 23.29
C PRO A 240 10.44 8.71 22.87
N ASN A 241 11.71 8.37 22.72
CA ASN A 241 12.21 7.01 22.53
C ASN A 241 13.32 6.75 23.52
N TYR A 242 13.33 5.56 24.10
CA TYR A 242 14.47 5.04 24.85
C TYR A 242 15.35 4.29 23.87
N VAL A 243 16.63 4.64 23.83
CA VAL A 243 17.65 4.09 22.95
C VAL A 243 18.65 3.31 23.78
N VAL A 244 18.97 2.10 23.39
CA VAL A 244 20.06 1.28 23.91
C VAL A 244 20.93 0.92 22.71
N GLU A 245 22.21 1.25 22.79
CA GLU A 245 23.16 0.99 21.70
C GLU A 245 24.51 0.52 22.26
N ASP A 246 25.20 -0.25 21.45
CA ASP A 246 26.56 -0.69 21.72
C ASP A 246 27.43 -0.35 20.49
N THR A 247 28.50 0.38 20.73
CA THR A 247 29.48 0.75 19.73
C THR A 247 30.87 0.28 20.12
N ASP A 248 31.72 0.04 19.13
CA ASP A 248 33.06 -0.54 19.37
C ASP A 248 33.95 0.32 20.27
N ILE A 249 33.75 1.65 20.30
CA ILE A 249 34.60 2.59 21.02
C ILE A 249 33.91 3.14 22.27
N LYS A 250 32.65 3.58 22.14
CA LYS A 250 31.91 4.17 23.27
C LYS A 250 31.31 3.12 24.20
N GLY A 251 31.24 1.83 23.74
CA GLY A 251 30.63 0.71 24.45
C GLY A 251 29.11 0.84 24.53
N GLU A 252 28.52 0.06 25.46
CA GLU A 252 27.07 0.06 25.69
C GLU A 252 26.64 1.33 26.43
N ARG A 253 25.64 2.01 25.90
CA ARG A 253 25.02 3.19 26.50
C ARG A 253 23.52 3.21 26.24
N ASP A 254 22.80 3.87 27.13
CA ASP A 254 21.37 4.08 27.02
C ASP A 254 20.98 5.53 27.30
N TYR A 255 19.95 6.01 26.61
CA TYR A 255 19.50 7.39 26.75
C TYR A 255 18.07 7.59 26.23
N VAL A 256 17.48 8.72 26.58
CA VAL A 256 16.19 9.16 26.01
C VAL A 256 16.47 10.10 24.84
N ALA A 257 15.85 9.85 23.70
CA ALA A 257 15.88 10.70 22.53
C ALA A 257 14.48 11.22 22.19
N ALA A 258 14.39 12.46 21.71
CA ALA A 258 13.22 12.96 21.01
C ALA A 258 13.22 12.39 19.59
N ARG A 259 12.18 11.65 19.22
CA ARG A 259 12.00 11.13 17.87
C ARG A 259 11.02 12.00 17.09
N TRP A 260 11.44 12.46 15.93
CA TRP A 260 10.59 13.05 14.89
C TRP A 260 10.61 12.16 13.65
N ALA A 261 9.45 11.96 13.01
CA ALA A 261 9.40 11.25 11.74
C ALA A 261 8.35 11.85 10.79
N LEU A 262 8.64 11.79 9.50
CA LEU A 262 7.76 12.19 8.42
C LEU A 262 7.68 11.07 7.40
N ASN A 263 6.46 10.78 6.95
CA ASN A 263 6.22 9.84 5.86
C ASN A 263 5.33 10.51 4.82
N PHE A 264 5.84 10.63 3.60
CA PHE A 264 5.19 11.32 2.50
C PHE A 264 5.22 10.47 1.24
N TYR A 265 4.12 10.48 0.48
CA TYR A 265 4.12 10.14 -0.94
C TYR A 265 3.12 10.99 -1.71
N TYR A 266 3.42 11.21 -2.99
CA TYR A 266 2.58 11.92 -3.94
C TYR A 266 2.67 11.27 -5.32
N TRP A 267 1.51 10.96 -5.93
CA TRP A 267 1.43 10.51 -7.30
C TRP A 267 1.52 11.70 -8.26
N ILE A 268 2.71 11.94 -8.80
CA ILE A 268 2.95 12.99 -9.82
C ILE A 268 2.11 12.67 -11.07
N TRP A 269 2.10 11.40 -11.44
CA TRP A 269 1.27 10.86 -12.51
C TRP A 269 0.58 9.59 -11.99
N PRO A 270 -0.74 9.66 -11.71
CA PRO A 270 -1.48 8.55 -11.11
C PRO A 270 -1.30 7.23 -11.85
N GLY A 271 -0.91 6.19 -11.13
CA GLY A 271 -0.65 4.86 -11.68
C GLY A 271 0.68 4.69 -12.43
N HIS A 272 1.44 5.77 -12.70
CA HIS A 272 2.67 5.71 -13.47
C HIS A 272 3.90 6.21 -12.72
N MET A 273 3.78 7.30 -11.94
CA MET A 273 4.93 7.85 -11.25
C MET A 273 4.57 8.40 -9.87
N GLN A 274 5.22 7.88 -8.84
CA GLN A 274 5.05 8.27 -7.46
C GLN A 274 6.36 8.81 -6.89
N LEU A 275 6.32 10.01 -6.33
CA LEU A 275 7.37 10.54 -5.46
C LEU A 275 7.11 10.04 -4.04
N TYR A 276 8.16 9.63 -3.32
CA TYR A 276 8.07 9.33 -1.90
C TYR A 276 9.26 9.91 -1.15
N HIS A 277 9.00 10.22 0.12
CA HIS A 277 10.02 10.69 1.05
C HIS A 277 9.69 10.18 2.46
N TYR A 278 10.70 9.69 3.13
CA TYR A 278 10.68 9.35 4.53
C TYR A 278 11.89 9.95 5.20
N HIS A 279 11.72 10.53 6.39
CA HIS A 279 12.84 10.81 7.28
C HIS A 279 12.49 10.56 8.73
N GLU A 280 13.50 10.27 9.51
CA GLU A 280 13.43 10.02 10.93
C GLU A 280 14.64 10.62 11.62
N ILE A 281 14.42 11.37 12.67
CA ILE A 281 15.43 12.06 13.46
C ILE A 281 15.31 11.60 14.90
N PHE A 282 16.43 11.28 15.52
CA PHE A 282 16.53 11.04 16.95
C PHE A 282 17.56 12.01 17.52
N SER A 283 17.14 12.88 18.43
CA SER A 283 18.00 13.83 19.12
C SER A 283 18.01 13.50 20.61
N ARG A 284 19.18 13.26 21.16
CA ARG A 284 19.33 12.92 22.57
C ARG A 284 18.88 14.09 23.44
N VAL A 285 18.06 13.81 24.48
CA VAL A 285 17.41 14.89 25.25
C VAL A 285 18.40 15.63 26.16
N ASP A 286 19.36 14.90 26.74
CA ASP A 286 20.40 15.45 27.64
C ASP A 286 21.67 15.94 26.90
N ALA A 287 21.80 15.59 25.61
CA ALA A 287 22.87 16.04 24.71
C ALA A 287 22.32 16.27 23.31
N PRO A 288 21.62 17.40 23.04
CA PRO A 288 20.94 17.62 21.74
C PRO A 288 21.88 17.71 20.54
N ASP A 289 23.16 17.88 20.76
CA ASP A 289 24.24 17.75 19.79
C ASP A 289 24.52 16.29 19.38
N GLU A 290 24.05 15.29 20.13
CA GLU A 290 24.04 13.89 19.72
C GLU A 290 22.72 13.59 18.99
N THR A 291 22.74 13.74 17.66
CA THR A 291 21.56 13.57 16.80
C THR A 291 21.89 12.67 15.63
N PHE A 292 21.05 11.71 15.32
CA PHE A 292 21.13 10.97 14.07
C PHE A 292 19.85 11.10 13.25
N LEU A 293 20.04 11.16 11.93
CA LEU A 293 19.00 11.31 10.91
C LEU A 293 19.12 10.17 9.90
N ALA A 294 17.99 9.62 9.50
CA ALA A 294 17.90 8.71 8.36
C ALA A 294 16.86 9.22 7.37
N THR A 295 17.23 9.35 6.09
CA THR A 295 16.30 9.77 5.04
C THR A 295 16.26 8.79 3.87
N ARG A 296 15.10 8.69 3.23
CA ARG A 296 14.87 7.90 2.02
C ARG A 296 13.96 8.72 1.11
N SER A 297 14.47 9.13 -0.05
CA SER A 297 13.71 9.90 -1.05
C SER A 297 13.79 9.21 -2.39
N GLY A 298 12.68 9.06 -3.10
CA GLY A 298 12.75 8.36 -4.37
C GLY A 298 11.55 8.55 -5.28
N LEU A 299 11.74 8.09 -6.51
CA LEU A 299 10.71 7.97 -7.52
C LEU A 299 10.41 6.49 -7.73
N ARG A 300 9.15 6.14 -7.77
CA ARG A 300 8.65 4.80 -8.07
C ARG A 300 7.83 4.84 -9.35
N LEU A 301 8.11 3.87 -10.22
CA LEU A 301 7.50 3.70 -11.54
C LEU A 301 6.84 2.33 -11.61
N PRO A 302 5.53 2.19 -11.36
CA PRO A 302 4.82 0.93 -11.59
C PRO A 302 4.96 0.48 -13.06
N ILE A 303 5.20 -0.82 -13.25
CA ILE A 303 5.37 -1.42 -14.58
C ILE A 303 4.08 -2.18 -14.94
N ALA A 304 3.85 -3.31 -14.29
CA ALA A 304 2.65 -4.13 -14.49
C ALA A 304 2.53 -5.18 -13.35
N GLY A 305 1.30 -5.61 -13.04
CA GLY A 305 1.03 -6.75 -12.17
C GLY A 305 1.62 -6.65 -10.77
N GLY A 306 1.79 -5.44 -10.22
CA GLY A 306 2.44 -5.20 -8.93
C GLY A 306 3.96 -4.95 -9.02
N LEU A 307 4.61 -5.20 -10.17
CA LEU A 307 6.02 -4.87 -10.37
C LEU A 307 6.22 -3.36 -10.50
N ALA A 308 7.27 -2.84 -9.88
CA ALA A 308 7.67 -1.45 -9.97
C ALA A 308 9.20 -1.31 -9.97
N ALA A 309 9.71 -0.38 -10.77
CA ALA A 309 11.08 0.09 -10.66
C ALA A 309 11.13 1.32 -9.74
N SER A 310 12.22 1.52 -9.03
CA SER A 310 12.43 2.74 -8.26
C SER A 310 13.89 3.19 -8.28
N VAL A 311 14.05 4.51 -8.18
CA VAL A 311 15.34 5.16 -7.89
C VAL A 311 15.18 5.80 -6.53
N GLU A 312 16.07 5.47 -5.60
CA GLU A 312 16.05 5.97 -4.23
C GLU A 312 17.39 6.58 -3.87
N TYR A 313 17.35 7.76 -3.31
CA TYR A 313 18.47 8.41 -2.64
C TYR A 313 18.29 8.29 -1.14
N SER A 314 19.22 7.65 -0.46
CA SER A 314 19.29 7.59 0.99
C SER A 314 20.42 8.46 1.51
N TRP A 315 20.16 9.13 2.62
CA TRP A 315 21.13 9.92 3.34
C TRP A 315 20.95 9.67 4.84
N ASP A 316 22.00 9.16 5.45
CA ASP A 316 22.09 8.92 6.88
C ASP A 316 23.15 9.87 7.43
N TRP A 317 22.84 10.57 8.51
CA TRP A 317 23.72 11.53 9.17
C TRP A 317 23.72 11.28 10.68
N ASP A 318 24.91 11.27 11.26
CA ASP A 318 25.16 11.13 12.68
C ASP A 318 26.23 12.15 13.07
N ASN A 319 25.90 13.14 13.91
CA ASN A 319 26.83 14.20 14.27
C ASN A 319 27.73 13.83 15.45
N ASP A 320 27.57 12.65 16.03
CA ASP A 320 28.44 12.09 17.07
C ASP A 320 28.89 10.67 16.71
N PRO A 321 29.50 10.47 15.51
CA PRO A 321 29.98 9.14 15.11
C PRO A 321 31.14 8.69 15.98
N ASP A 322 31.45 7.40 15.97
CA ASP A 322 32.67 6.89 16.62
C ASP A 322 33.92 7.48 15.94
N PRO A 323 35.03 7.73 16.70
CA PRO A 323 36.27 8.27 16.17
C PRO A 323 36.76 7.52 14.93
N GLY A 324 37.01 8.26 13.84
CA GLY A 324 37.44 7.73 12.55
C GLY A 324 36.33 7.28 11.63
N LYS A 325 35.07 7.45 12.02
CA LYS A 325 33.90 7.22 11.14
C LYS A 325 33.43 8.55 10.54
N GLN A 326 32.74 8.45 9.39
CA GLN A 326 32.15 9.61 8.71
C GLN A 326 30.81 9.97 9.36
N GLU A 327 30.49 11.26 9.36
CA GLU A 327 29.19 11.77 9.81
C GLU A 327 28.07 11.47 8.82
N GLU A 328 28.39 11.38 7.54
CA GLU A 328 27.43 11.26 6.45
C GLU A 328 27.65 10.00 5.62
N ASP A 329 26.56 9.29 5.33
CA ASP A 329 26.51 8.24 4.34
C ASP A 329 25.40 8.48 3.33
N THR A 330 25.75 8.42 2.06
CA THR A 330 24.80 8.60 0.97
C THR A 330 24.81 7.38 0.04
N ARG A 331 23.63 6.99 -0.43
CA ARG A 331 23.46 5.89 -1.39
C ARG A 331 22.45 6.29 -2.46
N LEU A 332 22.76 5.98 -3.71
CA LEU A 332 21.82 6.02 -4.82
C LEU A 332 21.53 4.59 -5.25
N LEU A 333 20.28 4.18 -5.13
CA LEU A 333 19.85 2.80 -5.31
C LEU A 333 18.87 2.71 -6.49
N PHE A 334 19.08 1.71 -7.35
CA PHE A 334 18.14 1.31 -8.39
C PHE A 334 17.55 -0.03 -7.95
N LYS A 335 16.24 -0.07 -7.76
CA LYS A 335 15.54 -1.23 -7.20
C LYS A 335 14.44 -1.70 -8.12
N LEU A 336 14.22 -3.01 -8.17
CA LEU A 336 13.02 -3.63 -8.72
C LEU A 336 12.22 -4.21 -7.56
N GLY A 337 10.94 -3.93 -7.51
CA GLY A 337 10.10 -4.35 -6.40
C GLY A 337 8.75 -4.91 -6.82
N TYR A 338 8.11 -5.59 -5.88
CA TYR A 338 6.75 -6.08 -6.01
C TYR A 338 5.87 -5.47 -4.91
N HIS A 339 4.70 -4.94 -5.32
CA HIS A 339 3.73 -4.28 -4.45
C HIS A 339 2.37 -4.97 -4.56
N TRP A 340 1.69 -5.19 -3.43
CA TRP A 340 0.35 -5.81 -3.36
C TRP A 340 -0.59 -5.12 -2.41
#